data_6dd8abf81185b5dff117b58f33ff9d1d
#
_entry.id   6dd8abf81185b5dff117b58f33ff9d1d
#
_cell.length_a   1.000
_cell.length_b   1.000
_cell.length_c   1.000
_cell.angle_alpha   90.00
_cell.angle_beta   90.00
_cell.angle_gamma   90.00
#
_symmetry.space_group_name_H-M   'P 1'
#
loop_
_entity.id
_entity.type
_entity.pdbx_description
1 polymer ?
#
loop_
_entity_poly.entity_id
_entity_poly.type
_entity_poly.pdbx_seq_one_letter_code
_entity_poly.pdbx_strand_id
1 'polypeptide(L)'
;MNRRHFLSALAGTSLAGLLAPRVSASALLDIRPGIDTDLDLSIVRAAMGIHPGLYRFQSPRAAERGLAAFETAYRAAAAREDMAGAYLALSRYLTTLRCGHSYANFFNQDDADVTALFAKRTRLPFWFRWVGSRMIVTSDTEGHALVPGSEVERVNGQRVADLLAALLPFTRGDGSNDGKRRALLSVQGQEEHETFDIFQGLIAPPGADGLHRVTLRAPDGQRQIRELSAIDLERRRAAMTRAPDTGDAPRWTWDERPDGVSLLTMPGWAMWNSTWDWRGWLEERLDSLAGAKGLVIDIRENEGGDDCGDPIIARLIDRPLTGWPFETRLRFTEMPALLRAHSSTWDQSFYDLGKGARPLGGGEWAPREDVIQNAIAPATKRIACPVAALIGPTNSSATFGFINAARASGKVRLFGETTGGNRRSINGGAFLFVKLPYSGIEFDLPLKGYVGRGAQPDRGIDPDTRMPFDPAWLGAPKDPVIEAAAAWCAGRD
;
A
#
# COMPACT_ATOMS: atom_id res chain seq x y z
N MET A 1 -3.34 -4.59 3.78
CA MET A 1 -3.62 -5.16 5.13
C MET A 1 -4.34 -6.48 4.92
N ASN A 2 -3.85 -7.58 5.45
CA ASN A 2 -4.45 -8.91 5.27
C ASN A 2 -5.26 -9.29 6.51
N ARG A 3 -6.58 -9.49 6.36
CA ARG A 3 -7.53 -9.83 7.43
C ARG A 3 -7.17 -11.13 8.16
N ARG A 4 -6.66 -12.14 7.44
CA ARG A 4 -6.29 -13.44 8.04
C ARG A 4 -5.21 -13.30 9.11
N HIS A 5 -4.37 -12.33 8.97
CA HIS A 5 -3.28 -12.05 9.89
C HIS A 5 -3.70 -11.23 11.12
N PHE A 6 -4.78 -10.46 11.02
CA PHE A 6 -5.28 -9.63 12.13
C PHE A 6 -6.10 -10.42 13.17
N LEU A 7 -6.79 -11.49 12.75
CA LEU A 7 -7.65 -12.30 13.63
C LEU A 7 -6.88 -13.32 14.49
N SER A 8 -5.62 -13.63 14.13
CA SER A 8 -4.78 -14.57 14.90
C SER A 8 -4.16 -13.96 16.16
N ALA A 9 -4.07 -12.64 16.27
CA ALA A 9 -3.40 -11.96 17.38
C ALA A 9 -4.25 -11.84 18.66
N LEU A 10 -5.53 -12.23 18.64
CA LEU A 10 -6.44 -12.17 19.80
C LEU A 10 -6.57 -13.49 20.59
N ALA A 11 -5.75 -14.49 20.30
CA ALA A 11 -5.84 -15.81 20.94
C ALA A 11 -4.82 -16.06 22.09
N GLY A 12 -4.29 -15.03 22.71
CA GLY A 12 -3.21 -15.14 23.69
C GLY A 12 -3.39 -14.40 25.02
N THR A 13 -4.59 -14.42 25.63
CA THR A 13 -4.71 -14.17 27.09
C THR A 13 -5.84 -15.04 27.66
N SER A 14 -5.43 -16.14 28.27
CA SER A 14 -6.29 -17.00 29.06
C SER A 14 -6.75 -16.28 30.33
N LEU A 15 -8.05 -15.99 30.44
CA LEU A 15 -8.76 -15.87 31.70
C LEU A 15 -10.05 -16.65 31.63
N ALA A 16 -10.16 -17.61 32.53
CA ALA A 16 -11.27 -18.54 32.65
C ALA A 16 -12.58 -17.82 33.01
N GLY A 17 -13.67 -18.29 32.40
CA GLY A 17 -15.02 -18.21 32.95
C GLY A 17 -15.94 -17.20 32.31
N LEU A 18 -16.72 -17.68 31.36
CA LEU A 18 -18.18 -17.58 31.20
C LEU A 18 -18.53 -17.93 29.75
N LEU A 19 -19.17 -19.07 29.59
CA LEU A 19 -19.74 -19.54 28.33
C LEU A 19 -20.89 -18.60 27.90
N ALA A 20 -20.61 -17.63 27.06
CA ALA A 20 -21.61 -17.02 26.21
C ALA A 20 -21.72 -17.85 24.92
N PRO A 21 -22.91 -18.12 24.40
CA PRO A 21 -23.06 -18.90 23.18
C PRO A 21 -22.35 -18.16 22.04
N ARG A 22 -21.37 -18.84 21.43
CA ARG A 22 -20.82 -18.45 20.13
C ARG A 22 -21.97 -18.45 19.13
N VAL A 23 -22.51 -17.29 18.84
CA VAL A 23 -23.28 -17.11 17.61
C VAL A 23 -22.29 -17.34 16.49
N SER A 24 -22.38 -18.52 15.90
CA SER A 24 -21.64 -18.88 14.68
C SER A 24 -21.97 -17.84 13.62
N ALA A 25 -21.00 -17.05 13.22
CA ALA A 25 -21.08 -16.14 12.07
C ALA A 25 -21.11 -16.90 10.72
N SER A 26 -21.52 -18.17 10.73
CA SER A 26 -21.58 -19.02 9.55
C SER A 26 -23.01 -19.30 9.06
N ALA A 27 -23.93 -18.35 9.20
CA ALA A 27 -25.12 -18.31 8.37
C ALA A 27 -24.93 -17.20 7.29
N LEU A 28 -23.80 -17.19 6.60
CA LEU A 28 -23.71 -16.60 5.28
C LEU A 28 -24.50 -17.53 4.37
N LEU A 29 -25.67 -17.06 3.97
CA LEU A 29 -26.50 -17.67 2.94
C LEU A 29 -25.59 -18.10 1.78
N ASP A 30 -25.62 -19.38 1.42
CA ASP A 30 -25.14 -19.87 0.13
C ASP A 30 -25.97 -19.19 -0.94
N ILE A 31 -25.48 -18.06 -1.44
CA ILE A 31 -26.14 -17.28 -2.47
C ILE A 31 -25.84 -17.98 -3.80
N ARG A 32 -26.85 -18.64 -4.34
CA ARG A 32 -26.76 -19.38 -5.60
C ARG A 32 -26.64 -18.45 -6.80
N PRO A 33 -25.99 -18.89 -7.91
CA PRO A 33 -25.98 -18.15 -9.16
C PRO A 33 -27.42 -17.78 -9.59
N GLY A 34 -27.63 -16.49 -9.92
CA GLY A 34 -28.93 -15.99 -10.34
C GLY A 34 -29.70 -15.11 -9.34
N ILE A 35 -29.16 -14.87 -8.14
CA ILE A 35 -29.76 -13.95 -7.17
C ILE A 35 -29.37 -12.50 -7.48
N ASP A 36 -30.30 -11.61 -7.23
CA ASP A 36 -30.27 -10.18 -7.52
C ASP A 36 -28.97 -9.47 -7.06
N THR A 37 -28.22 -8.90 -8.00
CA THR A 37 -27.03 -8.06 -7.74
C THR A 37 -27.36 -6.76 -7.00
N ASP A 38 -28.64 -6.42 -6.79
CA ASP A 38 -29.05 -5.15 -6.20
C ASP A 38 -28.54 -4.99 -4.76
N LEU A 39 -28.41 -6.10 -4.02
CA LEU A 39 -27.84 -6.05 -2.68
C LEU A 39 -26.38 -5.65 -2.70
N ASP A 40 -25.53 -6.26 -3.54
CA ASP A 40 -24.12 -5.89 -3.68
C ASP A 40 -23.97 -4.40 -4.05
N LEU A 41 -24.76 -3.94 -5.02
CA LEU A 41 -24.73 -2.54 -5.44
C LEU A 41 -25.22 -1.59 -4.36
N SER A 42 -26.22 -1.98 -3.56
CA SER A 42 -26.71 -1.20 -2.43
C SER A 42 -25.66 -1.09 -1.32
N ILE A 43 -24.88 -2.16 -1.07
CA ILE A 43 -23.76 -2.15 -0.12
C ILE A 43 -22.68 -1.18 -0.60
N VAL A 44 -22.29 -1.24 -1.89
CA VAL A 44 -21.29 -0.31 -2.44
C VAL A 44 -21.78 1.14 -2.35
N ARG A 45 -23.06 1.42 -2.64
CA ARG A 45 -23.63 2.77 -2.49
C ARG A 45 -23.56 3.25 -1.04
N ALA A 46 -23.92 2.38 -0.08
CA ALA A 46 -23.83 2.70 1.35
C ALA A 46 -22.38 2.99 1.78
N ALA A 47 -21.42 2.20 1.30
CA ALA A 47 -20.00 2.41 1.55
C ALA A 47 -19.52 3.76 0.99
N MET A 48 -19.91 4.10 -0.23
CA MET A 48 -19.55 5.38 -0.84
C MET A 48 -20.19 6.57 -0.10
N GLY A 49 -21.38 6.41 0.44
CA GLY A 49 -22.05 7.44 1.24
C GLY A 49 -21.24 7.89 2.45
N ILE A 50 -20.45 6.99 3.05
CA ILE A 50 -19.61 7.27 4.22
C ILE A 50 -18.12 7.40 3.90
N HIS A 51 -17.69 7.15 2.65
CA HIS A 51 -16.27 7.20 2.27
C HIS A 51 -15.69 8.62 2.44
N PRO A 52 -14.66 8.83 3.29
CA PRO A 52 -14.17 10.16 3.67
C PRO A 52 -13.56 10.94 2.50
N GLY A 53 -13.04 10.24 1.49
CA GLY A 53 -12.38 10.83 0.32
C GLY A 53 -13.26 10.98 -0.91
N LEU A 54 -14.57 10.64 -0.86
CA LEU A 54 -15.43 10.54 -2.05
C LEU A 54 -15.37 11.77 -2.98
N TYR A 55 -15.38 12.97 -2.40
CA TYR A 55 -15.36 14.22 -3.17
C TYR A 55 -14.03 14.99 -3.09
N ARG A 56 -12.98 14.36 -2.55
CA ARG A 56 -11.70 15.06 -2.31
C ARG A 56 -10.95 15.36 -3.60
N PHE A 57 -11.04 14.44 -4.58
CA PHE A 57 -10.31 14.52 -5.85
C PHE A 57 -11.24 14.52 -7.07
N GLN A 58 -12.56 14.56 -6.87
CA GLN A 58 -13.55 14.55 -7.93
C GLN A 58 -14.79 15.36 -7.53
N SER A 59 -15.53 15.87 -8.52
CA SER A 59 -16.79 16.56 -8.29
C SER A 59 -17.93 15.55 -7.96
N PRO A 60 -19.02 15.98 -7.29
CA PRO A 60 -20.19 15.13 -7.06
C PRO A 60 -20.73 14.50 -8.35
N ARG A 61 -20.83 15.27 -9.44
CA ARG A 61 -21.26 14.75 -10.75
C ARG A 61 -20.32 13.69 -11.34
N ALA A 62 -19.01 13.82 -11.10
CA ALA A 62 -18.05 12.80 -11.55
C ALA A 62 -18.19 11.53 -10.72
N ALA A 63 -18.39 11.64 -9.40
CA ALA A 63 -18.64 10.51 -8.51
C ALA A 63 -19.91 9.74 -8.91
N GLU A 64 -21.02 10.46 -9.18
CA GLU A 64 -22.28 9.87 -9.63
C GLU A 64 -22.11 9.13 -10.98
N ARG A 65 -21.44 9.75 -11.96
CA ARG A 65 -21.15 9.07 -13.24
C ARG A 65 -20.27 7.84 -13.06
N GLY A 66 -19.27 7.91 -12.19
CA GLY A 66 -18.39 6.79 -11.88
C GLY A 66 -19.16 5.62 -11.28
N LEU A 67 -20.06 5.90 -10.33
CA LEU A 67 -20.92 4.89 -9.70
C LEU A 67 -21.87 4.26 -10.75
N ALA A 68 -22.55 5.06 -11.55
CA ALA A 68 -23.47 4.55 -12.59
C ALA A 68 -22.73 3.68 -13.64
N ALA A 69 -21.52 4.06 -14.03
CA ALA A 69 -20.71 3.27 -14.96
C ALA A 69 -20.27 1.93 -14.32
N PHE A 70 -19.89 1.95 -13.03
CA PHE A 70 -19.61 0.74 -12.26
C PHE A 70 -20.82 -0.20 -12.21
N GLU A 71 -21.98 0.30 -11.82
CA GLU A 71 -23.21 -0.50 -11.72
C GLU A 71 -23.57 -1.16 -13.04
N THR A 72 -23.46 -0.42 -14.14
CA THR A 72 -23.69 -0.96 -15.49
C THR A 72 -22.70 -2.09 -15.82
N ALA A 73 -21.42 -1.88 -15.59
CA ALA A 73 -20.39 -2.88 -15.87
C ALA A 73 -20.53 -4.12 -14.96
N TYR A 74 -20.83 -3.91 -13.66
CA TYR A 74 -21.02 -4.98 -12.69
C TYR A 74 -22.21 -5.87 -13.04
N ARG A 75 -23.38 -5.28 -13.34
CA ARG A 75 -24.55 -6.03 -13.79
C ARG A 75 -24.30 -6.79 -15.09
N ALA A 76 -23.58 -6.17 -16.03
CA ALA A 76 -23.24 -6.84 -17.28
C ALA A 76 -22.29 -8.03 -17.08
N ALA A 77 -21.37 -7.96 -16.12
CA ALA A 77 -20.51 -9.06 -15.75
C ALA A 77 -21.31 -10.17 -15.05
N ALA A 78 -22.15 -9.82 -14.07
CA ALA A 78 -23.00 -10.76 -13.34
C ALA A 78 -23.95 -11.52 -14.27
N ALA A 79 -24.58 -10.85 -15.23
CA ALA A 79 -25.46 -11.49 -16.21
C ALA A 79 -24.75 -12.53 -17.12
N ARG A 80 -23.42 -12.52 -17.17
CA ARG A 80 -22.59 -13.50 -17.90
C ARG A 80 -21.85 -14.46 -16.96
N GLU A 81 -22.13 -14.40 -15.67
CA GLU A 81 -21.37 -15.15 -14.64
C GLU A 81 -19.84 -14.91 -14.73
N ASP A 82 -19.47 -13.69 -15.14
CA ASP A 82 -18.09 -13.27 -15.34
C ASP A 82 -17.52 -12.67 -14.05
N MET A 83 -17.00 -13.54 -13.17
CA MET A 83 -16.39 -13.13 -11.90
C MET A 83 -15.19 -12.18 -12.11
N ALA A 84 -14.36 -12.43 -13.13
CA ALA A 84 -13.23 -11.56 -13.45
C ALA A 84 -13.71 -10.16 -13.86
N GLY A 85 -14.76 -10.08 -14.68
CA GLY A 85 -15.40 -8.82 -15.07
C GLY A 85 -16.00 -8.06 -13.88
N ALA A 86 -16.66 -8.77 -12.94
CA ALA A 86 -17.21 -8.16 -11.72
C ALA A 86 -16.10 -7.60 -10.82
N TYR A 87 -15.02 -8.36 -10.61
CA TYR A 87 -13.85 -7.92 -9.85
C TYR A 87 -13.17 -6.71 -10.48
N LEU A 88 -12.98 -6.72 -11.80
CA LEU A 88 -12.40 -5.60 -12.55
C LEU A 88 -13.31 -4.36 -12.51
N ALA A 89 -14.64 -4.52 -12.61
CA ALA A 89 -15.58 -3.40 -12.53
C ALA A 89 -15.48 -2.69 -11.17
N LEU A 90 -15.47 -3.45 -10.06
CA LEU A 90 -15.32 -2.91 -8.72
C LEU A 90 -13.93 -2.27 -8.53
N SER A 91 -12.86 -2.97 -8.90
CA SER A 91 -11.49 -2.46 -8.79
C SER A 91 -11.32 -1.14 -9.52
N ARG A 92 -11.79 -1.05 -10.77
CA ARG A 92 -11.74 0.17 -11.57
C ARG A 92 -12.52 1.33 -10.93
N TYR A 93 -13.70 1.04 -10.37
CA TYR A 93 -14.50 2.05 -9.69
C TYR A 93 -13.80 2.60 -8.45
N LEU A 94 -13.29 1.71 -7.58
CA LEU A 94 -12.61 2.11 -6.34
C LEU A 94 -11.39 2.99 -6.61
N THR A 95 -10.65 2.78 -7.70
CA THR A 95 -9.53 3.64 -8.06
C THR A 95 -9.94 5.07 -8.45
N THR A 96 -11.19 5.28 -8.88
CA THR A 96 -11.70 6.65 -9.16
C THR A 96 -11.78 7.52 -7.91
N LEU A 97 -11.85 6.91 -6.71
CA LEU A 97 -11.81 7.60 -5.42
C LEU A 97 -10.45 8.24 -5.14
N ARG A 98 -9.41 7.84 -5.87
CA ARG A 98 -8.01 8.26 -5.68
C ARG A 98 -7.56 8.12 -4.23
N CYS A 99 -7.87 6.96 -3.66
CA CYS A 99 -7.54 6.56 -2.30
C CYS A 99 -6.63 5.33 -2.33
N GLY A 100 -5.48 5.42 -1.70
CA GLY A 100 -4.52 4.30 -1.61
C GLY A 100 -5.01 3.14 -0.75
N HIS A 101 -6.09 3.33 0.02
CA HIS A 101 -6.63 2.35 0.95
C HIS A 101 -8.03 1.83 0.56
N SER A 102 -8.57 2.23 -0.61
CA SER A 102 -9.86 1.74 -1.10
C SER A 102 -9.63 0.91 -2.35
N TYR A 103 -9.66 -0.39 -2.23
CA TYR A 103 -9.47 -1.32 -3.35
C TYR A 103 -10.09 -2.68 -3.02
N ALA A 104 -10.43 -3.45 -4.05
CA ALA A 104 -10.78 -4.85 -3.90
C ALA A 104 -9.51 -5.61 -3.50
N ASN A 105 -9.29 -5.73 -2.19
CA ASN A 105 -8.03 -6.15 -1.61
C ASN A 105 -7.78 -7.63 -1.86
N PHE A 106 -6.89 -7.94 -2.78
CA PHE A 106 -6.56 -9.31 -3.18
C PHE A 106 -5.89 -10.14 -2.06
N PHE A 107 -5.39 -9.51 -0.99
CA PHE A 107 -4.90 -10.22 0.19
C PHE A 107 -6.02 -10.67 1.13
N ASN A 108 -7.20 -10.05 1.04
CA ASN A 108 -8.32 -10.33 1.95
C ASN A 108 -9.38 -11.26 1.35
N GLN A 109 -9.29 -11.59 0.04
CA GLN A 109 -10.29 -12.46 -0.59
C GLN A 109 -10.27 -13.85 0.03
N ASP A 110 -11.44 -14.35 0.43
CA ASP A 110 -11.63 -15.69 1.00
C ASP A 110 -12.66 -16.54 0.22
N ASP A 111 -13.36 -15.92 -0.74
CA ASP A 111 -14.26 -16.62 -1.64
C ASP A 111 -13.47 -17.48 -2.63
N ALA A 112 -13.95 -18.72 -2.88
CA ALA A 112 -13.23 -19.70 -3.71
C ALA A 112 -13.13 -19.25 -5.16
N ASP A 113 -14.19 -18.66 -5.73
CA ASP A 113 -14.22 -18.23 -7.12
C ASP A 113 -13.35 -17.00 -7.33
N VAL A 114 -13.34 -16.08 -6.37
CA VAL A 114 -12.47 -14.88 -6.42
C VAL A 114 -11.00 -15.28 -6.26
N THR A 115 -10.67 -16.14 -5.31
CA THR A 115 -9.28 -16.59 -5.10
C THR A 115 -8.74 -17.41 -6.26
N ALA A 116 -9.62 -18.19 -6.93
CA ALA A 116 -9.26 -18.94 -8.14
C ALA A 116 -8.81 -18.03 -9.30
N LEU A 117 -9.28 -16.78 -9.37
CA LEU A 117 -8.82 -15.81 -10.37
C LEU A 117 -7.30 -15.55 -10.23
N PHE A 118 -6.80 -15.51 -8.99
CA PHE A 118 -5.42 -15.17 -8.68
C PHE A 118 -4.47 -16.37 -8.67
N ALA A 119 -5.01 -17.58 -8.61
CA ALA A 119 -4.21 -18.82 -8.65
C ALA A 119 -3.73 -19.18 -10.06
N LYS A 120 -4.33 -18.61 -11.11
CA LYS A 120 -4.02 -18.93 -12.52
C LYS A 120 -2.56 -18.70 -12.85
N ARG A 121 -2.03 -19.55 -13.76
CA ARG A 121 -0.67 -19.47 -14.27
C ARG A 121 -0.59 -18.37 -15.34
N THR A 122 -0.38 -17.12 -14.90
CA THR A 122 -0.42 -15.94 -15.79
C THR A 122 0.74 -14.99 -15.62
N ARG A 123 1.62 -15.20 -14.63
CA ARG A 123 2.66 -14.25 -14.22
C ARG A 123 3.89 -14.31 -15.10
N LEU A 124 4.52 -13.14 -15.32
CA LEU A 124 5.83 -13.04 -15.94
C LEU A 124 6.91 -13.66 -15.04
N PRO A 125 7.83 -14.49 -15.54
CA PRO A 125 8.80 -15.22 -14.73
C PRO A 125 10.09 -14.42 -14.44
N PHE A 126 9.97 -13.11 -14.16
CA PHE A 126 11.09 -12.23 -13.83
C PHE A 126 10.64 -11.03 -13.01
N TRP A 127 11.61 -10.38 -12.33
CA TRP A 127 11.39 -9.10 -11.63
C TRP A 127 11.66 -7.93 -12.58
N PHE A 128 10.92 -6.84 -12.39
CA PHE A 128 11.10 -5.60 -13.16
C PHE A 128 10.62 -4.39 -12.39
N ARG A 129 11.13 -3.21 -12.79
CA ARG A 129 10.64 -1.90 -12.33
C ARG A 129 10.17 -1.05 -13.50
N TRP A 130 9.18 -0.22 -13.24
CA TRP A 130 8.77 0.84 -14.16
C TRP A 130 9.64 2.08 -13.96
N VAL A 131 10.26 2.58 -15.05
CA VAL A 131 10.98 3.85 -15.12
C VAL A 131 10.25 4.72 -16.14
N GLY A 132 9.38 5.60 -15.66
CA GLY A 132 8.41 6.27 -16.52
C GLY A 132 7.42 5.26 -17.13
N SER A 133 7.44 5.11 -18.45
CA SER A 133 6.67 4.10 -19.20
C SER A 133 7.51 2.90 -19.68
N ARG A 134 8.77 2.82 -19.26
CA ARG A 134 9.70 1.74 -19.61
C ARG A 134 9.64 0.65 -18.55
N MET A 135 9.62 -0.61 -18.94
CA MET A 135 9.71 -1.79 -18.08
C MET A 135 11.14 -2.31 -18.11
N ILE A 136 11.85 -2.22 -17.00
CA ILE A 136 13.27 -2.61 -16.88
C ILE A 136 13.36 -3.89 -16.06
N VAL A 137 13.95 -4.93 -16.62
CA VAL A 137 14.25 -6.21 -15.93
C VAL A 137 15.24 -5.92 -14.80
N THR A 138 14.91 -6.33 -13.57
CA THR A 138 15.79 -6.20 -12.42
C THR A 138 16.43 -7.52 -12.00
N SER A 139 15.73 -8.65 -12.24
CA SER A 139 16.25 -9.97 -11.95
C SER A 139 15.56 -11.05 -12.80
N ASP A 140 16.31 -12.04 -13.21
CA ASP A 140 15.82 -13.30 -13.80
C ASP A 140 15.61 -14.33 -12.68
N THR A 141 14.36 -14.68 -12.41
CA THR A 141 14.00 -15.58 -11.31
C THR A 141 13.91 -17.06 -11.70
N GLU A 142 13.89 -17.33 -13.01
CA GLU A 142 13.65 -18.69 -13.54
C GLU A 142 14.76 -19.20 -14.46
N GLY A 143 15.88 -18.49 -14.60
CA GLY A 143 17.03 -18.93 -15.40
C GLY A 143 16.82 -18.83 -16.92
N HIS A 144 16.04 -17.83 -17.36
CA HIS A 144 15.80 -17.58 -18.79
C HIS A 144 16.92 -16.78 -19.48
N ALA A 145 18.02 -16.54 -18.79
CA ALA A 145 19.15 -15.73 -19.24
C ALA A 145 18.75 -14.26 -19.58
N LEU A 146 17.83 -13.70 -18.79
CA LEU A 146 17.48 -12.29 -18.89
C LEU A 146 18.51 -11.45 -18.15
N VAL A 147 19.11 -10.50 -18.86
CA VAL A 147 20.14 -9.64 -18.29
C VAL A 147 19.48 -8.49 -17.52
N PRO A 148 19.78 -8.27 -16.22
CA PRO A 148 19.33 -7.09 -15.50
C PRO A 148 19.70 -5.79 -16.25
N GLY A 149 18.78 -4.82 -16.25
CA GLY A 149 18.91 -3.60 -17.07
C GLY A 149 18.33 -3.71 -18.48
N SER A 150 17.93 -4.92 -18.93
CA SER A 150 17.22 -5.07 -20.20
C SER A 150 15.87 -4.33 -20.15
N GLU A 151 15.55 -3.63 -21.24
CA GLU A 151 14.27 -2.97 -21.43
C GLU A 151 13.29 -3.88 -22.16
N VAL A 152 12.15 -4.20 -21.54
CA VAL A 152 11.05 -4.89 -22.19
C VAL A 152 10.30 -3.89 -23.07
N GLU A 153 10.19 -4.16 -24.36
CA GLU A 153 9.49 -3.31 -25.34
C GLU A 153 8.05 -3.77 -25.56
N ARG A 154 7.85 -5.11 -25.57
CA ARG A 154 6.53 -5.73 -25.81
C ARG A 154 6.35 -6.98 -24.95
N VAL A 155 5.10 -7.19 -24.53
CA VAL A 155 4.62 -8.45 -23.94
C VAL A 155 3.43 -8.90 -24.77
N ASN A 156 3.45 -10.14 -25.30
CA ASN A 156 2.39 -10.72 -26.12
C ASN A 156 1.98 -9.82 -27.31
N GLY A 157 2.96 -9.16 -27.94
CA GLY A 157 2.72 -8.22 -29.05
C GLY A 157 2.30 -6.82 -28.64
N GLN A 158 1.79 -6.61 -27.41
CA GLN A 158 1.41 -5.28 -26.90
C GLN A 158 2.64 -4.50 -26.45
N ARG A 159 2.74 -3.21 -26.77
CA ARG A 159 3.82 -2.36 -26.23
C ARG A 159 3.64 -2.20 -24.73
N VAL A 160 4.73 -2.23 -23.97
CA VAL A 160 4.65 -2.11 -22.49
C VAL A 160 4.06 -0.79 -22.02
N ALA A 161 4.26 0.32 -22.75
CA ALA A 161 3.62 1.60 -22.42
C ALA A 161 2.09 1.54 -22.55
N ASP A 162 1.56 0.79 -23.52
CA ASP A 162 0.12 0.59 -23.70
C ASP A 162 -0.43 -0.38 -22.63
N LEU A 163 0.35 -1.40 -22.26
CA LEU A 163 0.04 -2.30 -21.14
C LEU A 163 -0.02 -1.52 -19.83
N LEU A 164 0.97 -0.68 -19.52
CA LEU A 164 0.96 0.19 -18.34
C LEU A 164 -0.29 1.07 -18.32
N ALA A 165 -0.60 1.72 -19.43
CA ALA A 165 -1.80 2.58 -19.55
C ALA A 165 -3.11 1.80 -19.31
N ALA A 166 -3.17 0.52 -19.72
CA ALA A 166 -4.32 -0.35 -19.47
C ALA A 166 -4.44 -0.78 -17.99
N LEU A 167 -3.32 -0.91 -17.27
CA LEU A 167 -3.28 -1.37 -15.87
C LEU A 167 -3.46 -0.23 -14.85
N LEU A 168 -2.98 0.98 -15.14
CA LEU A 168 -3.08 2.14 -14.25
C LEU A 168 -4.51 2.40 -13.71
N PRO A 169 -5.60 2.26 -14.51
CA PRO A 169 -6.97 2.46 -14.03
C PRO A 169 -7.44 1.47 -12.96
N PHE A 170 -6.70 0.41 -12.69
CA PHE A 170 -7.00 -0.60 -11.67
C PHE A 170 -6.08 -0.51 -10.45
N THR A 171 -5.07 0.37 -10.51
CA THR A 171 -4.04 0.47 -9.47
C THR A 171 -4.38 1.58 -8.48
N ARG A 172 -4.45 1.22 -7.20
CA ARG A 172 -4.70 2.16 -6.11
C ARG A 172 -3.61 3.22 -5.96
N GLY A 173 -3.95 4.38 -5.41
CA GLY A 173 -3.00 5.45 -5.12
C GLY A 173 -3.70 6.69 -4.60
N ASP A 174 -2.99 7.53 -3.86
CA ASP A 174 -3.52 8.73 -3.24
C ASP A 174 -3.49 9.92 -4.19
N GLY A 175 -4.66 10.50 -4.48
CA GLY A 175 -4.79 11.65 -5.37
C GLY A 175 -4.27 11.37 -6.79
N SER A 176 -3.62 12.35 -7.39
CA SER A 176 -3.03 12.27 -8.74
C SER A 176 -1.59 11.71 -8.73
N ASN A 177 -1.23 10.91 -7.71
CA ASN A 177 0.12 10.38 -7.56
C ASN A 177 0.36 9.10 -8.38
N ASP A 178 0.59 9.24 -9.69
CA ASP A 178 0.88 8.11 -10.57
C ASP A 178 2.27 7.48 -10.33
N GLY A 179 3.16 8.15 -9.59
CA GLY A 179 4.42 7.56 -9.13
C GLY A 179 4.16 6.32 -8.29
N LYS A 180 3.27 6.41 -7.31
CA LYS A 180 2.85 5.27 -6.49
C LYS A 180 2.21 4.17 -7.33
N ARG A 181 1.29 4.50 -8.24
CA ARG A 181 0.64 3.50 -9.09
C ARG A 181 1.66 2.71 -9.93
N ARG A 182 2.65 3.38 -10.51
CA ARG A 182 3.74 2.72 -11.24
C ARG A 182 4.62 1.87 -10.32
N ALA A 183 4.92 2.35 -9.11
CA ALA A 183 5.69 1.56 -8.13
C ALA A 183 4.95 0.27 -7.76
N LEU A 184 3.65 0.33 -7.48
CA LEU A 184 2.82 -0.84 -7.19
C LEU A 184 2.67 -1.81 -8.38
N LEU A 185 2.82 -1.32 -9.61
CA LEU A 185 2.86 -2.15 -10.81
C LEU A 185 4.26 -2.70 -11.12
N SER A 186 5.30 -2.32 -10.37
CA SER A 186 6.59 -2.99 -10.43
C SER A 186 6.52 -4.31 -9.67
N VAL A 187 7.24 -5.33 -10.16
CA VAL A 187 7.28 -6.66 -9.56
C VAL A 187 8.69 -6.90 -9.02
N GLN A 188 8.82 -6.94 -7.70
CA GLN A 188 10.12 -7.01 -7.02
C GLN A 188 10.24 -8.18 -6.05
N GLY A 189 9.22 -9.03 -5.94
CA GLY A 189 9.21 -10.19 -5.04
C GLY A 189 9.03 -9.81 -3.57
N GLN A 190 8.42 -8.67 -3.30
CA GLN A 190 8.20 -8.20 -1.94
C GLN A 190 6.89 -8.70 -1.34
N GLU A 191 5.90 -8.99 -2.19
CA GLU A 191 4.57 -9.41 -1.78
C GLU A 191 4.18 -10.73 -2.47
N GLU A 192 3.36 -11.54 -1.80
CA GLU A 192 2.84 -12.78 -2.39
C GLU A 192 1.89 -12.52 -3.57
N HIS A 193 1.18 -11.40 -3.52
CA HIS A 193 0.32 -10.89 -4.57
C HIS A 193 0.84 -9.54 -5.04
N GLU A 194 1.50 -9.53 -6.19
CA GLU A 194 1.94 -8.29 -6.83
C GLU A 194 0.79 -7.69 -7.65
N THR A 195 0.54 -6.39 -7.51
CA THR A 195 -0.57 -5.69 -8.20
C THR A 195 -0.54 -5.91 -9.72
N PHE A 196 0.65 -5.90 -10.32
CA PHE A 196 0.82 -6.19 -11.73
C PHE A 196 0.31 -7.59 -12.09
N ASP A 197 0.73 -8.61 -11.34
CA ASP A 197 0.39 -10.01 -11.60
C ASP A 197 -1.12 -10.24 -11.59
N ILE A 198 -1.83 -9.58 -10.66
CA ILE A 198 -3.29 -9.68 -10.55
C ILE A 198 -3.96 -9.09 -11.80
N PHE A 199 -3.69 -7.83 -12.10
CA PHE A 199 -4.41 -7.14 -13.18
C PHE A 199 -3.92 -7.53 -14.56
N GLN A 200 -2.62 -7.80 -14.76
CA GLN A 200 -2.11 -8.33 -16.01
C GLN A 200 -2.70 -9.70 -16.31
N GLY A 201 -2.78 -10.57 -15.29
CA GLY A 201 -3.37 -11.91 -15.43
C GLY A 201 -4.85 -11.90 -15.82
N LEU A 202 -5.61 -10.86 -15.42
CA LEU A 202 -7.01 -10.71 -15.74
C LEU A 202 -7.25 -9.99 -17.09
N ILE A 203 -6.36 -9.07 -17.49
CA ILE A 203 -6.57 -8.16 -18.63
C ILE A 203 -5.78 -8.60 -19.86
N ALA A 204 -4.56 -9.08 -19.67
CA ALA A 204 -3.64 -9.44 -20.73
C ALA A 204 -2.88 -10.75 -20.40
N PRO A 205 -3.60 -11.89 -20.20
CA PRO A 205 -3.01 -13.16 -19.85
C PRO A 205 -2.05 -13.67 -20.95
N PRO A 206 -1.23 -14.70 -20.65
CA PRO A 206 -0.42 -15.38 -21.67
C PRO A 206 -1.29 -16.00 -22.76
N GLY A 207 -0.68 -16.42 -23.87
CA GLY A 207 -1.35 -17.17 -24.90
C GLY A 207 -1.93 -18.51 -24.40
N ALA A 208 -2.78 -19.14 -25.19
CA ALA A 208 -3.40 -20.43 -24.85
C ALA A 208 -2.36 -21.56 -24.62
N ASP A 209 -1.13 -21.39 -25.12
CA ASP A 209 0.03 -22.25 -24.91
C ASP A 209 0.71 -22.03 -23.54
N GLY A 210 0.24 -21.05 -22.74
CA GLY A 210 0.81 -20.70 -21.45
C GLY A 210 2.14 -19.94 -21.54
N LEU A 211 2.47 -19.40 -22.73
CA LEU A 211 3.70 -18.68 -22.97
C LEU A 211 3.48 -17.17 -23.05
N HIS A 212 4.39 -16.41 -22.47
CA HIS A 212 4.57 -14.99 -22.75
C HIS A 212 5.62 -14.78 -23.83
N ARG A 213 5.26 -14.08 -24.90
CA ARG A 213 6.21 -13.64 -25.94
C ARG A 213 6.69 -12.24 -25.61
N VAL A 214 7.96 -12.15 -25.18
CA VAL A 214 8.55 -10.90 -24.70
C VAL A 214 9.59 -10.42 -25.72
N THR A 215 9.43 -9.18 -26.20
CA THR A 215 10.48 -8.48 -26.97
C THR A 215 11.22 -7.57 -26.00
N LEU A 216 12.53 -7.74 -25.90
CA LEU A 216 13.37 -6.94 -25.02
C LEU A 216 14.63 -6.45 -25.74
N ARG A 217 15.20 -5.38 -25.23
CA ARG A 217 16.49 -4.82 -25.64
C ARG A 217 17.46 -4.96 -24.47
N ALA A 218 18.52 -5.71 -24.68
CA ALA A 218 19.59 -5.89 -23.69
C ALA A 218 20.39 -4.59 -23.49
N PRO A 219 21.16 -4.46 -22.38
CA PRO A 219 21.98 -3.26 -22.12
C PRO A 219 23.01 -2.97 -23.21
N ASP A 220 23.47 -3.97 -23.95
CA ASP A 220 24.37 -3.82 -25.11
C ASP A 220 23.68 -3.35 -26.40
N GLY A 221 22.33 -3.11 -26.32
CA GLY A 221 21.50 -2.68 -27.44
C GLY A 221 20.92 -3.81 -28.29
N GLN A 222 21.31 -5.07 -28.09
CA GLN A 222 20.80 -6.21 -28.85
C GLN A 222 19.30 -6.41 -28.55
N ARG A 223 18.51 -6.55 -29.61
CA ARG A 223 17.08 -6.86 -29.52
C ARG A 223 16.86 -8.37 -29.58
N GLN A 224 16.05 -8.87 -28.67
CA GLN A 224 15.77 -10.29 -28.51
C GLN A 224 14.27 -10.54 -28.38
N ILE A 225 13.82 -11.68 -28.88
CA ILE A 225 12.47 -12.20 -28.60
C ILE A 225 12.66 -13.48 -27.77
N ARG A 226 11.92 -13.56 -26.66
CA ARG A 226 11.92 -14.71 -25.76
C ARG A 226 10.51 -15.25 -25.59
N GLU A 227 10.35 -16.55 -25.61
CA GLU A 227 9.16 -17.25 -25.18
C GLU A 227 9.39 -17.75 -23.76
N LEU A 228 8.60 -17.24 -22.82
CA LEU A 228 8.77 -17.47 -21.38
C LEU A 228 7.53 -18.17 -20.84
N SER A 229 7.70 -19.32 -20.20
CA SER A 229 6.59 -19.99 -19.53
C SER A 229 6.03 -19.12 -18.42
N ALA A 230 4.72 -18.86 -18.45
CA ALA A 230 4.06 -18.18 -17.35
C ALA A 230 4.23 -19.01 -16.06
N ILE A 231 4.34 -18.33 -14.91
CA ILE A 231 4.38 -18.97 -13.60
C ILE A 231 3.07 -18.76 -12.83
N ASP A 232 2.78 -19.64 -11.89
CA ASP A 232 1.64 -19.57 -10.99
C ASP A 232 1.98 -18.82 -9.69
N LEU A 233 1.01 -18.74 -8.77
CA LEU A 233 1.18 -18.07 -7.48
C LEU A 233 2.19 -18.80 -6.58
N GLU A 234 2.20 -20.13 -6.58
CA GLU A 234 3.12 -20.93 -5.76
C GLU A 234 4.58 -20.64 -6.14
N ARG A 235 4.86 -20.65 -7.45
CA ARG A 235 6.19 -20.33 -7.96
C ARG A 235 6.60 -18.88 -7.66
N ARG A 236 5.65 -17.92 -7.75
CA ARG A 236 5.90 -16.53 -7.37
C ARG A 236 6.26 -16.40 -5.89
N ARG A 237 5.55 -17.11 -5.01
CA ARG A 237 5.84 -17.14 -3.57
C ARG A 237 7.21 -17.73 -3.27
N ALA A 238 7.57 -18.82 -3.94
CA ALA A 238 8.89 -19.45 -3.76
C ALA A 238 10.08 -18.55 -4.15
N ALA A 239 9.83 -17.56 -5.04
CA ALA A 239 10.85 -16.61 -5.48
C ALA A 239 10.86 -15.28 -4.69
N MET A 240 10.02 -15.13 -3.65
CA MET A 240 9.98 -13.89 -2.85
C MET A 240 11.33 -13.56 -2.23
N THR A 241 11.65 -12.27 -2.25
CA THR A 241 12.88 -11.72 -1.65
C THR A 241 12.67 -11.26 -0.21
N ARG A 242 11.43 -11.06 0.20
CA ARG A 242 11.05 -10.61 1.54
C ARG A 242 10.51 -11.76 2.37
N ALA A 243 10.99 -11.88 3.62
CA ALA A 243 10.44 -12.83 4.58
C ALA A 243 8.98 -12.47 4.96
N PRO A 244 8.14 -13.48 5.28
CA PRO A 244 6.79 -13.25 5.75
C PRO A 244 6.74 -12.34 6.99
N ASP A 245 5.71 -11.49 7.07
CA ASP A 245 5.50 -10.54 8.17
C ASP A 245 4.92 -11.21 9.44
N THR A 246 5.53 -12.30 9.90
CA THR A 246 5.08 -13.10 11.06
C THR A 246 6.24 -13.47 11.98
N GLY A 247 5.93 -13.78 13.25
CA GLY A 247 6.91 -14.25 14.21
C GLY A 247 7.67 -13.14 14.92
N ASP A 248 8.78 -13.53 15.56
CA ASP A 248 9.59 -12.71 16.45
C ASP A 248 10.94 -12.27 15.86
N ALA A 249 11.23 -12.69 14.63
CA ALA A 249 12.47 -12.33 13.94
C ALA A 249 12.51 -10.82 13.62
N PRO A 250 13.67 -10.16 13.79
CA PRO A 250 13.85 -8.78 13.34
C PRO A 250 13.57 -8.62 11.85
N ARG A 251 12.80 -7.60 11.50
CA ARG A 251 12.43 -7.28 10.11
C ARG A 251 13.17 -6.09 9.55
N TRP A 252 13.83 -5.35 10.42
CA TRP A 252 14.66 -4.22 10.08
C TRP A 252 16.12 -4.59 10.30
N THR A 253 17.01 -3.91 9.54
CA THR A 253 18.46 -4.08 9.74
C THR A 253 19.07 -2.80 10.26
N TRP A 254 20.17 -2.98 10.97
CA TRP A 254 21.02 -1.90 11.46
C TRP A 254 22.47 -2.24 11.13
N ASP A 255 23.07 -1.41 10.30
CA ASP A 255 24.44 -1.61 9.82
C ASP A 255 25.31 -0.43 10.25
N GLU A 256 26.41 -0.69 10.91
CA GLU A 256 27.46 0.30 11.21
C GLU A 256 28.46 0.33 10.07
N ARG A 257 28.46 1.41 9.34
CA ARG A 257 29.30 1.56 8.14
C ARG A 257 30.73 1.94 8.54
N PRO A 258 31.74 1.56 7.73
CA PRO A 258 33.15 1.93 7.99
C PRO A 258 33.40 3.43 8.04
N ASP A 259 32.55 4.25 7.45
CA ASP A 259 32.64 5.71 7.47
C ASP A 259 32.10 6.36 8.75
N GLY A 260 31.58 5.55 9.68
CA GLY A 260 31.01 5.98 10.98
C GLY A 260 29.56 6.44 10.90
N VAL A 261 28.88 6.21 9.77
CA VAL A 261 27.44 6.45 9.59
C VAL A 261 26.68 5.16 9.86
N SER A 262 25.60 5.23 10.63
CA SER A 262 24.70 4.08 10.83
C SER A 262 23.63 4.07 9.75
N LEU A 263 23.29 2.87 9.23
CA LEU A 263 22.22 2.64 8.28
C LEU A 263 21.11 1.82 8.94
N LEU A 264 19.92 2.41 9.07
CA LEU A 264 18.70 1.74 9.51
C LEU A 264 17.80 1.47 8.29
N THR A 265 17.55 0.21 7.94
CA THR A 265 16.65 -0.17 6.85
C THR A 265 15.34 -0.71 7.42
N MET A 266 14.22 -0.06 7.06
CA MET A 266 12.87 -0.37 7.54
C MET A 266 11.92 -0.58 6.33
N PRO A 267 11.90 -1.76 5.70
CA PRO A 267 11.15 -1.99 4.45
C PRO A 267 9.62 -2.03 4.65
N GLY A 268 9.14 -2.09 5.88
CA GLY A 268 7.71 -2.07 6.20
C GLY A 268 7.47 -1.90 7.70
N TRP A 269 6.26 -1.44 8.06
CA TRP A 269 5.80 -1.23 9.43
C TRP A 269 4.53 -2.01 9.76
N ALA A 270 4.24 -3.07 9.01
CA ALA A 270 3.12 -3.97 9.27
C ALA A 270 3.42 -4.91 10.45
N MET A 271 3.32 -4.42 11.70
CA MET A 271 3.73 -5.15 12.91
C MET A 271 2.60 -5.91 13.60
N TRP A 272 1.37 -5.81 13.12
CA TRP A 272 0.18 -6.42 13.77
C TRP A 272 0.19 -7.94 13.86
N ASN A 273 1.03 -8.64 13.10
CA ASN A 273 1.22 -10.10 13.21
C ASN A 273 2.58 -10.49 13.80
N SER A 274 3.36 -9.51 14.22
CA SER A 274 4.68 -9.72 14.78
C SER A 274 4.61 -9.84 16.29
N THR A 275 5.34 -10.79 16.85
CA THR A 275 5.64 -10.89 18.27
C THR A 275 7.01 -10.29 18.61
N TRP A 276 7.72 -9.79 17.60
CA TRP A 276 9.01 -9.13 17.79
C TRP A 276 8.86 -7.82 18.55
N ASP A 277 9.66 -7.62 19.60
CA ASP A 277 9.79 -6.33 20.29
C ASP A 277 10.56 -5.31 19.44
N TRP A 278 9.91 -4.86 18.38
CA TRP A 278 10.48 -3.90 17.45
C TRP A 278 10.80 -2.56 18.13
N ARG A 279 10.01 -2.16 19.14
CA ARG A 279 10.18 -0.87 19.82
C ARG A 279 11.45 -0.90 20.67
N GLY A 280 11.61 -1.90 21.52
CA GLY A 280 12.83 -2.07 22.34
C GLY A 280 14.07 -2.21 21.46
N TRP A 281 13.97 -3.00 20.37
CA TRP A 281 15.04 -3.15 19.39
C TRP A 281 15.46 -1.82 18.76
N LEU A 282 14.49 -0.98 18.37
CA LEU A 282 14.75 0.33 17.75
C LEU A 282 15.34 1.32 18.75
N GLU A 283 14.77 1.39 19.96
CA GLU A 283 15.22 2.31 21.00
C GLU A 283 16.66 2.04 21.43
N GLU A 284 17.05 0.77 21.59
CA GLU A 284 18.44 0.37 21.90
C GLU A 284 19.42 0.90 20.84
N ARG A 285 19.07 0.77 19.57
CA ARG A 285 19.93 1.21 18.44
C ARG A 285 19.99 2.73 18.29
N LEU A 286 18.86 3.40 18.51
CA LEU A 286 18.86 4.86 18.54
C LEU A 286 19.69 5.40 19.74
N ASP A 287 19.75 4.66 20.83
CA ASP A 287 20.60 5.01 21.99
C ASP A 287 22.09 4.81 21.72
N SER A 288 22.46 3.89 20.82
CA SER A 288 23.87 3.66 20.41
C SER A 288 24.44 4.71 19.47
N LEU A 289 23.64 5.68 18.99
CA LEU A 289 24.09 6.74 18.09
C LEU A 289 25.07 7.77 18.73
N ALA A 290 25.40 7.63 20.01
CA ALA A 290 26.35 8.50 20.66
C ALA A 290 27.73 8.38 19.99
N GLY A 291 28.17 9.47 19.34
CA GLY A 291 29.45 9.50 18.58
C GLY A 291 29.35 9.03 17.13
N ALA A 292 28.20 8.61 16.64
CA ALA A 292 27.98 8.33 15.22
C ALA A 292 28.13 9.62 14.40
N LYS A 293 28.71 9.53 13.19
CA LYS A 293 28.83 10.68 12.27
C LYS A 293 27.50 11.02 11.60
N GLY A 294 26.55 10.09 11.59
CA GLY A 294 25.22 10.29 11.03
C GLY A 294 24.36 9.06 11.07
N LEU A 295 23.07 9.24 10.76
CA LEU A 295 22.07 8.19 10.60
C LEU A 295 21.42 8.29 9.24
N VAL A 296 21.47 7.24 8.44
CA VAL A 296 20.69 7.07 7.21
C VAL A 296 19.53 6.13 7.52
N ILE A 297 18.29 6.53 7.23
CA ILE A 297 17.07 5.75 7.40
C ILE A 297 16.54 5.39 6.03
N ASP A 298 16.64 4.13 5.63
CA ASP A 298 16.11 3.65 4.35
C ASP A 298 14.68 3.11 4.53
N ILE A 299 13.72 3.88 4.05
CA ILE A 299 12.30 3.54 4.04
C ILE A 299 11.71 3.50 2.63
N ARG A 300 12.53 3.44 1.57
CA ARG A 300 12.08 3.54 0.17
C ARG A 300 11.01 2.51 -0.20
N GLU A 301 11.06 1.31 0.39
CA GLU A 301 10.12 0.21 0.13
C GLU A 301 8.92 0.20 1.11
N ASN A 302 8.89 1.11 2.08
CA ASN A 302 7.93 1.11 3.17
C ASN A 302 6.62 1.81 2.77
N GLU A 303 5.52 1.06 2.71
CA GLU A 303 4.19 1.60 2.40
C GLU A 303 3.47 2.16 3.64
N GLY A 304 3.92 1.87 4.82
CA GLY A 304 3.29 2.22 6.09
C GLY A 304 2.95 0.99 6.94
N GLY A 305 1.97 1.12 7.79
CA GLY A 305 1.55 0.13 8.79
C GLY A 305 1.29 0.83 10.12
N ASP A 306 1.93 0.36 11.18
CA ASP A 306 1.91 0.98 12.51
C ASP A 306 2.77 2.25 12.58
N ASP A 307 2.63 3.02 13.65
CA ASP A 307 3.38 4.29 13.86
C ASP A 307 4.82 4.04 14.36
N CYS A 308 5.55 3.14 13.67
CA CYS A 308 6.89 2.72 14.05
C CYS A 308 7.96 3.83 13.94
N GLY A 309 7.66 4.90 13.23
CA GLY A 309 8.52 6.08 13.13
C GLY A 309 8.52 7.01 14.34
N ASP A 310 7.53 6.88 15.23
CA ASP A 310 7.34 7.80 16.36
C ASP A 310 8.54 7.86 17.33
N PRO A 311 9.23 6.77 17.68
CA PRO A 311 10.43 6.82 18.52
C PRO A 311 11.57 7.63 17.90
N ILE A 312 11.68 7.64 16.56
CA ILE A 312 12.67 8.43 15.83
C ILE A 312 12.27 9.91 15.89
N ILE A 313 11.00 10.24 15.58
CA ILE A 313 10.51 11.62 15.63
C ILE A 313 10.66 12.19 17.06
N ALA A 314 10.32 11.42 18.10
CA ALA A 314 10.47 11.84 19.48
C ALA A 314 11.90 12.27 19.84
N ARG A 315 12.93 11.66 19.22
CA ARG A 315 14.33 12.03 19.40
C ARG A 315 14.80 13.19 18.53
N LEU A 316 14.03 13.62 17.55
CA LEU A 316 14.34 14.72 16.65
C LEU A 316 13.71 16.04 17.07
N ILE A 317 12.55 16.02 17.75
CA ILE A 317 11.78 17.23 18.08
C ILE A 317 12.14 17.77 19.46
N ASP A 318 12.13 19.11 19.65
CA ASP A 318 12.47 19.77 20.91
C ASP A 318 11.23 20.17 21.73
N ARG A 319 10.06 20.11 21.12
CA ARG A 319 8.72 20.38 21.73
C ARG A 319 7.71 19.36 21.21
N PRO A 320 6.63 19.11 21.94
CA PRO A 320 5.60 18.18 21.47
C PRO A 320 5.09 18.54 20.08
N LEU A 321 5.07 17.55 19.21
CA LEU A 321 4.44 17.65 17.90
C LEU A 321 2.94 17.43 18.10
N THR A 322 2.20 18.52 18.25
CA THR A 322 0.75 18.51 18.40
C THR A 322 0.09 18.71 17.04
N GLY A 323 -0.72 17.76 16.67
CA GLY A 323 -1.47 17.80 15.41
C GLY A 323 -0.61 17.53 14.20
N TRP A 324 -1.03 16.52 13.48
CA TRP A 324 -0.57 16.23 12.14
C TRP A 324 -0.78 17.44 11.23
N PRO A 325 -0.07 17.52 10.11
CA PRO A 325 -0.37 18.52 9.07
C PRO A 325 -1.78 18.32 8.48
N PHE A 326 -2.53 17.37 9.00
CA PHE A 326 -3.85 16.97 8.58
C PHE A 326 -4.89 17.17 9.68
N GLU A 327 -6.13 17.45 9.28
CA GLU A 327 -7.31 17.37 10.10
C GLU A 327 -8.02 16.05 9.85
N THR A 328 -8.40 15.36 10.93
CA THR A 328 -9.19 14.14 10.82
C THR A 328 -10.65 14.49 10.53
N ARG A 329 -11.23 13.88 9.51
CA ARG A 329 -12.62 14.06 9.10
C ARG A 329 -13.33 12.74 8.89
N LEU A 330 -14.62 12.72 9.18
CA LEU A 330 -15.54 11.61 8.92
C LEU A 330 -16.62 12.07 7.95
N ARG A 331 -17.33 11.13 7.31
CA ARG A 331 -18.50 11.41 6.49
C ARG A 331 -19.77 10.72 7.00
N PHE A 332 -19.79 10.33 8.25
CA PHE A 332 -20.94 9.73 8.91
C PHE A 332 -20.97 10.10 10.39
N THR A 333 -22.18 10.09 10.95
CA THR A 333 -22.44 10.16 12.40
C THR A 333 -23.01 8.84 12.91
N GLU A 334 -23.70 8.10 12.04
CA GLU A 334 -24.25 6.79 12.30
C GLU A 334 -23.83 5.82 11.21
N MET A 335 -23.40 4.62 11.59
CA MET A 335 -23.02 3.58 10.65
C MET A 335 -24.24 3.00 9.95
N PRO A 336 -24.32 3.01 8.61
CA PRO A 336 -25.43 2.38 7.91
C PRO A 336 -25.60 0.91 8.32
N ALA A 337 -26.85 0.51 8.64
CA ALA A 337 -27.16 -0.85 9.08
C ALA A 337 -26.68 -1.90 8.05
N LEU A 338 -26.79 -1.57 6.77
CA LEU A 338 -26.35 -2.43 5.67
C LEU A 338 -24.84 -2.71 5.73
N LEU A 339 -24.01 -1.71 6.03
CA LEU A 339 -22.58 -1.91 6.19
C LEU A 339 -22.24 -2.68 7.47
N ARG A 340 -22.95 -2.43 8.57
CA ARG A 340 -22.76 -3.20 9.80
C ARG A 340 -23.06 -4.69 9.59
N ALA A 341 -24.03 -5.02 8.73
CA ALA A 341 -24.40 -6.40 8.43
C ALA A 341 -23.42 -7.11 7.48
N HIS A 342 -22.76 -6.37 6.57
CA HIS A 342 -21.93 -6.92 5.49
C HIS A 342 -20.48 -6.48 5.56
N SER A 343 -19.99 -6.14 6.74
CA SER A 343 -18.57 -5.83 6.94
C SER A 343 -18.04 -6.43 8.24
N SER A 344 -16.73 -6.48 8.31
CA SER A 344 -15.99 -6.81 9.53
C SER A 344 -14.90 -5.78 9.78
N THR A 345 -14.37 -5.78 10.99
CA THR A 345 -13.27 -4.90 11.41
C THR A 345 -12.52 -5.56 12.56
N TRP A 346 -11.29 -5.13 12.82
CA TRP A 346 -10.52 -5.60 13.99
C TRP A 346 -10.87 -4.88 15.28
N ASP A 347 -11.55 -3.73 15.21
CA ASP A 347 -12.00 -2.95 16.37
C ASP A 347 -13.47 -2.56 16.20
N GLN A 348 -14.34 -3.14 17.03
CA GLN A 348 -15.78 -2.90 16.95
C GLN A 348 -16.17 -1.44 17.25
N SER A 349 -15.30 -0.69 17.93
CA SER A 349 -15.52 0.74 18.17
C SER A 349 -15.53 1.58 16.88
N PHE A 350 -14.98 1.04 15.78
CA PHE A 350 -15.00 1.73 14.49
C PHE A 350 -16.40 1.91 13.91
N TYR A 351 -17.34 1.06 14.26
CA TYR A 351 -18.74 1.26 13.89
C TYR A 351 -19.37 2.47 14.56
N ASP A 352 -18.77 2.98 15.63
CA ASP A 352 -19.27 4.07 16.47
C ASP A 352 -18.43 5.35 16.39
N LEU A 353 -17.45 5.41 15.50
CA LEU A 353 -16.55 6.57 15.32
C LEU A 353 -17.30 7.89 15.08
N GLY A 354 -18.47 7.84 14.43
CA GLY A 354 -19.29 9.00 14.13
C GLY A 354 -20.09 9.53 15.33
N LYS A 355 -20.23 8.74 16.41
CA LYS A 355 -21.00 9.16 17.60
C LYS A 355 -20.36 10.37 18.26
N GLY A 356 -21.15 11.45 18.44
CA GLY A 356 -20.68 12.69 19.04
C GLY A 356 -19.74 13.52 18.14
N ALA A 357 -19.62 13.19 16.87
CA ALA A 357 -18.87 13.99 15.92
C ALA A 357 -19.56 15.35 15.67
N ARG A 358 -18.76 16.41 15.53
CA ARG A 358 -19.23 17.78 15.34
C ARG A 358 -19.30 18.13 13.84
N PRO A 359 -20.40 18.74 13.36
CA PRO A 359 -20.53 19.07 11.94
C PRO A 359 -19.50 20.11 11.50
N LEU A 360 -18.93 19.91 10.29
CA LEU A 360 -18.03 20.85 9.62
C LEU A 360 -18.66 21.47 8.37
N GLY A 361 -19.83 20.97 7.95
CA GLY A 361 -20.48 21.35 6.70
C GLY A 361 -20.11 20.42 5.55
N GLY A 362 -20.85 20.50 4.42
CA GLY A 362 -20.56 19.70 3.22
C GLY A 362 -20.67 18.17 3.42
N GLY A 363 -21.37 17.72 4.46
CA GLY A 363 -21.45 16.28 4.79
C GLY A 363 -20.19 15.72 5.43
N GLU A 364 -19.38 16.56 6.05
CA GLU A 364 -18.18 16.18 6.80
C GLU A 364 -18.35 16.52 8.30
N TRP A 365 -17.71 15.73 9.16
CA TRP A 365 -17.73 15.87 10.60
C TRP A 365 -16.31 15.76 11.19
N ALA A 366 -16.04 16.56 12.22
CA ALA A 366 -14.88 16.37 13.08
C ALA A 366 -15.19 15.27 14.09
N PRO A 367 -14.38 14.20 14.21
CA PRO A 367 -14.56 13.21 15.26
C PRO A 367 -14.32 13.83 16.64
N ARG A 368 -14.68 13.09 17.70
CA ARG A 368 -14.32 13.45 19.07
C ARG A 368 -12.79 13.49 19.22
N GLU A 369 -12.30 14.25 20.21
CA GLU A 369 -10.85 14.43 20.44
C GLU A 369 -10.12 13.12 20.75
N ASP A 370 -10.77 12.17 21.45
CA ASP A 370 -10.23 10.85 21.75
C ASP A 370 -10.03 9.95 20.52
N VAL A 371 -10.61 10.29 19.37
CA VAL A 371 -10.44 9.62 18.08
C VAL A 371 -9.29 10.21 17.26
N ILE A 372 -8.78 11.38 17.67
CA ILE A 372 -7.69 12.07 16.99
C ILE A 372 -6.35 11.51 17.49
N GLN A 373 -5.40 11.36 16.57
CA GLN A 373 -4.08 10.83 16.87
C GLN A 373 -3.36 11.66 17.95
N ASN A 374 -2.73 10.98 18.92
CA ASN A 374 -2.01 11.60 20.01
C ASN A 374 -0.79 12.41 19.55
N ALA A 375 -0.40 13.41 20.33
CA ALA A 375 0.83 14.16 20.14
C ALA A 375 2.06 13.28 20.40
N ILE A 376 3.12 13.46 19.60
CA ILE A 376 4.42 12.86 19.86
C ILE A 376 5.16 13.78 20.83
N ALA A 377 5.47 13.27 22.04
CA ALA A 377 6.27 14.00 23.02
C ALA A 377 7.78 13.84 22.70
N PRO A 378 8.59 14.87 22.98
CA PRO A 378 10.04 14.76 22.85
C PRO A 378 10.60 13.69 23.79
N ALA A 379 11.49 12.82 23.28
CA ALA A 379 12.25 11.88 24.11
C ALA A 379 13.33 12.60 24.93
N THR A 380 13.76 12.04 26.04
CA THR A 380 14.88 12.59 26.85
C THR A 380 16.20 12.49 26.09
N LYS A 381 16.48 11.35 25.48
CA LYS A 381 17.66 11.14 24.63
C LYS A 381 17.39 11.65 23.23
N ARG A 382 18.30 12.45 22.68
CA ARG A 382 18.19 13.09 21.37
C ARG A 382 19.17 12.48 20.37
N ILE A 383 18.78 12.50 19.10
CA ILE A 383 19.71 12.27 17.99
C ILE A 383 20.45 13.58 17.74
N ALA A 384 21.75 13.59 17.96
CA ALA A 384 22.60 14.76 17.80
C ALA A 384 23.35 14.79 16.45
N CYS A 385 23.52 13.62 15.82
CA CYS A 385 24.17 13.54 14.51
C CYS A 385 23.23 13.95 13.36
N PRO A 386 23.74 14.30 12.16
CA PRO A 386 22.96 14.50 10.97
C PRO A 386 22.10 13.27 10.62
N VAL A 387 20.86 13.49 10.18
CA VAL A 387 19.92 12.41 9.80
C VAL A 387 19.49 12.59 8.35
N ALA A 388 19.64 11.55 7.54
CA ALA A 388 19.09 11.45 6.20
C ALA A 388 18.00 10.39 6.15
N ALA A 389 16.91 10.63 5.40
CA ALA A 389 15.92 9.60 5.10
C ALA A 389 15.85 9.35 3.60
N LEU A 390 15.90 8.08 3.19
CA LEU A 390 15.75 7.66 1.81
C LEU A 390 14.28 7.37 1.55
N ILE A 391 13.67 8.13 0.65
CA ILE A 391 12.24 8.08 0.36
C ILE A 391 11.96 7.70 -1.08
N GLY A 392 10.78 7.16 -1.33
CA GLY A 392 10.38 6.69 -2.65
C GLY A 392 8.87 6.68 -2.89
N PRO A 393 8.45 6.35 -4.11
CA PRO A 393 7.05 6.41 -4.52
C PRO A 393 6.13 5.39 -3.80
N THR A 394 6.68 4.44 -3.05
CA THR A 394 5.92 3.50 -2.21
C THR A 394 5.43 4.17 -0.93
N ASN A 395 6.17 5.15 -0.39
CA ASN A 395 5.89 5.74 0.92
C ASN A 395 4.51 6.42 0.99
N SER A 396 3.62 5.86 1.79
CA SER A 396 2.26 6.38 2.04
C SER A 396 1.82 6.02 3.47
N SER A 397 0.57 6.34 3.86
CA SER A 397 0.02 6.00 5.17
C SER A 397 0.91 6.47 6.33
N ALA A 398 1.21 5.63 7.32
CA ALA A 398 2.06 5.97 8.48
C ALA A 398 3.44 6.48 8.07
N THR A 399 4.07 5.87 7.05
CA THR A 399 5.37 6.33 6.54
C THR A 399 5.29 7.73 5.95
N PHE A 400 4.21 8.08 5.25
CA PHE A 400 4.01 9.44 4.76
C PHE A 400 3.88 10.45 5.92
N GLY A 401 3.20 10.04 7.00
CA GLY A 401 3.12 10.83 8.23
C GLY A 401 4.47 11.06 8.88
N PHE A 402 5.26 10.01 9.02
CA PHE A 402 6.65 10.11 9.50
C PHE A 402 7.48 11.09 8.67
N ILE A 403 7.45 10.99 7.34
CA ILE A 403 8.21 11.88 6.45
C ILE A 403 7.77 13.35 6.61
N ASN A 404 6.45 13.60 6.78
CA ASN A 404 5.95 14.94 7.09
C ASN A 404 6.51 15.47 8.43
N ALA A 405 6.50 14.64 9.48
CA ALA A 405 7.00 15.00 10.80
C ALA A 405 8.53 15.20 10.78
N ALA A 406 9.26 14.31 10.11
CA ALA A 406 10.71 14.39 9.93
C ALA A 406 11.10 15.69 9.23
N ARG A 407 10.43 16.04 8.13
CA ARG A 407 10.62 17.31 7.42
C ARG A 407 10.29 18.52 8.29
N ALA A 408 9.19 18.47 9.04
CA ALA A 408 8.78 19.55 9.93
C ALA A 408 9.77 19.78 11.10
N SER A 409 10.52 18.75 11.51
CA SER A 409 11.58 18.88 12.52
C SER A 409 12.74 19.77 12.08
N GLY A 410 12.95 19.92 10.76
CA GLY A 410 14.08 20.64 10.17
C GLY A 410 15.44 19.94 10.37
N LYS A 411 15.45 18.70 10.91
CA LYS A 411 16.68 17.96 11.25
C LYS A 411 16.96 16.75 10.33
N VAL A 412 16.08 16.50 9.35
CA VAL A 412 16.19 15.36 8.42
C VAL A 412 16.27 15.85 7.00
N ARG A 413 17.30 15.43 6.26
CA ARG A 413 17.40 15.65 4.81
C ARG A 413 16.86 14.44 4.06
N LEU A 414 16.02 14.69 3.06
CA LEU A 414 15.34 13.66 2.28
C LEU A 414 16.08 13.40 0.97
N PHE A 415 16.36 12.13 0.67
CA PHE A 415 17.01 11.69 -0.57
C PHE A 415 16.09 10.71 -1.33
N GLY A 416 16.19 10.69 -2.66
CA GLY A 416 15.50 9.69 -3.49
C GLY A 416 14.41 10.27 -4.39
N GLU A 417 13.18 9.73 -4.30
CA GLU A 417 12.06 10.09 -5.17
C GLU A 417 10.87 10.63 -4.39
N THR A 418 9.95 11.33 -5.08
CA THR A 418 8.71 11.84 -4.50
C THR A 418 7.90 10.71 -3.87
N THR A 419 7.42 10.91 -2.64
CA THR A 419 6.63 9.93 -1.89
C THR A 419 5.29 9.58 -2.54
N GLY A 420 4.73 8.42 -2.19
CA GLY A 420 3.46 7.89 -2.73
C GLY A 420 2.20 8.44 -2.11
N GLY A 421 2.25 8.98 -0.89
CA GLY A 421 1.11 9.62 -0.25
C GLY A 421 0.77 10.97 -0.89
N ASN A 422 -0.25 11.66 -0.36
CA ASN A 422 -0.73 12.91 -0.94
C ASN A 422 -0.90 14.00 0.13
N ARG A 423 -0.33 15.18 -0.11
CA ARG A 423 -0.39 16.32 0.81
C ARG A 423 -1.79 16.89 0.98
N ARG A 424 -2.65 16.79 -0.05
CA ARG A 424 -4.02 17.29 0.01
C ARG A 424 -4.89 16.43 0.92
N SER A 425 -4.80 15.10 0.79
CA SER A 425 -5.51 14.16 1.64
C SER A 425 -5.01 12.74 1.45
N ILE A 426 -5.03 11.98 2.54
CA ILE A 426 -4.99 10.52 2.56
C ILE A 426 -6.15 10.02 3.41
N ASN A 427 -6.56 8.76 3.24
CA ASN A 427 -7.59 8.16 4.10
C ASN A 427 -6.99 6.91 4.75
N GLY A 428 -7.45 6.54 5.95
CA GLY A 428 -6.89 5.37 6.64
C GLY A 428 -7.26 5.30 8.12
N GLY A 429 -6.44 4.66 8.93
CA GLY A 429 -6.47 4.63 10.40
C GLY A 429 -7.63 3.88 11.06
N ALA A 430 -8.73 3.61 10.35
CA ALA A 430 -9.83 2.74 10.76
C ALA A 430 -10.48 2.19 9.50
N PHE A 431 -10.83 0.90 9.48
CA PHE A 431 -11.30 0.24 8.27
C PHE A 431 -12.50 -0.66 8.54
N LEU A 432 -13.38 -0.74 7.55
CA LEU A 432 -14.28 -1.87 7.37
C LEU A 432 -13.78 -2.71 6.20
N PHE A 433 -13.86 -4.03 6.35
CA PHE A 433 -13.69 -5.00 5.30
C PHE A 433 -15.09 -5.38 4.82
N VAL A 434 -15.50 -4.82 3.68
CA VAL A 434 -16.86 -4.93 3.17
C VAL A 434 -16.94 -6.10 2.21
N LYS A 435 -17.80 -7.08 2.52
CA LYS A 435 -18.00 -8.27 1.68
C LYS A 435 -19.32 -8.17 0.92
N LEU A 436 -19.25 -8.37 -0.38
CA LEU A 436 -20.40 -8.39 -1.27
C LEU A 436 -21.01 -9.82 -1.31
N PRO A 437 -22.26 -10.02 -0.88
CA PRO A 437 -22.79 -11.37 -0.70
C PRO A 437 -23.04 -12.12 -2.01
N TYR A 438 -23.30 -11.41 -3.12
CA TYR A 438 -23.52 -12.05 -4.42
C TYR A 438 -22.21 -12.56 -5.06
N SER A 439 -21.21 -11.69 -5.13
CA SER A 439 -19.94 -12.01 -5.78
C SER A 439 -18.88 -12.60 -4.84
N GLY A 440 -19.09 -12.52 -3.53
CA GLY A 440 -18.06 -12.87 -2.55
C GLY A 440 -16.86 -11.91 -2.50
N ILE A 441 -16.83 -10.87 -3.36
CA ILE A 441 -15.71 -9.92 -3.42
C ILE A 441 -15.68 -9.09 -2.14
N GLU A 442 -14.51 -8.96 -1.53
CA GLU A 442 -14.26 -8.08 -0.40
C GLU A 442 -13.45 -6.84 -0.83
N PHE A 443 -13.77 -5.67 -0.25
CA PHE A 443 -12.99 -4.46 -0.45
C PHE A 443 -12.77 -3.69 0.84
N ASP A 444 -11.67 -2.95 0.90
CA ASP A 444 -11.31 -2.13 2.05
C ASP A 444 -11.98 -0.76 1.97
N LEU A 445 -12.63 -0.36 3.07
CA LEU A 445 -13.26 0.94 3.24
C LEU A 445 -12.62 1.69 4.41
N PRO A 446 -11.77 2.70 4.17
CA PRO A 446 -11.27 3.55 5.25
C PRO A 446 -12.38 4.46 5.77
N LEU A 447 -12.40 4.70 7.08
CA LEU A 447 -13.42 5.51 7.75
C LEU A 447 -12.95 6.93 8.10
N LYS A 448 -11.64 7.14 8.29
CA LYS A 448 -11.05 8.44 8.59
C LYS A 448 -10.41 9.05 7.34
N GLY A 449 -10.71 10.31 7.06
CA GLY A 449 -9.99 11.13 6.11
C GLY A 449 -9.03 12.06 6.84
N TYR A 450 -7.79 12.08 6.41
CA TYR A 450 -6.77 13.01 6.87
C TYR A 450 -6.60 14.09 5.81
N VAL A 451 -7.13 15.28 6.08
CA VAL A 451 -7.22 16.41 5.14
C VAL A 451 -6.16 17.43 5.47
N GLY A 452 -5.32 17.78 4.51
CA GLY A 452 -4.25 18.75 4.69
C GLY A 452 -4.80 20.13 5.13
N ARG A 453 -4.15 20.76 6.10
CA ARG A 453 -4.52 22.10 6.56
C ARG A 453 -4.21 23.14 5.50
N GLY A 454 -5.18 24.01 5.20
CA GLY A 454 -5.06 25.04 4.17
C GLY A 454 -4.98 24.45 2.74
N ALA A 455 -4.53 25.27 1.79
CA ALA A 455 -4.38 24.85 0.40
C ALA A 455 -3.12 23.98 0.25
N GLN A 456 -3.34 22.69 0.01
CA GLN A 456 -2.26 21.73 -0.23
C GLN A 456 -2.26 21.23 -1.68
N PRO A 457 -1.07 21.02 -2.28
CA PRO A 457 -0.96 20.49 -3.64
C PRO A 457 -1.42 19.01 -3.70
N ASP A 458 -1.96 18.62 -4.85
CA ASP A 458 -2.33 17.23 -5.14
C ASP A 458 -1.10 16.44 -5.59
N ARG A 459 -0.17 16.19 -4.65
CA ARG A 459 1.08 15.44 -4.88
C ARG A 459 1.71 15.00 -3.57
N GLY A 460 2.70 14.11 -3.66
CA GLY A 460 3.54 13.67 -2.55
C GLY A 460 4.51 14.73 -2.03
N ILE A 461 5.43 14.31 -1.18
CA ILE A 461 6.55 15.09 -0.67
C ILE A 461 7.75 14.83 -1.59
N ASP A 462 8.35 15.90 -2.12
CA ASP A 462 9.59 15.78 -2.88
C ASP A 462 10.79 15.64 -1.93
N PRO A 463 11.81 14.87 -2.31
CA PRO A 463 13.09 14.83 -1.60
C PRO A 463 13.85 16.17 -1.75
N ASP A 464 14.73 16.46 -0.80
CA ASP A 464 15.66 17.61 -0.88
C ASP A 464 16.77 17.35 -1.92
N THR A 465 17.18 16.07 -2.05
CA THR A 465 18.11 15.61 -3.08
C THR A 465 17.43 14.54 -3.93
N ARG A 466 17.06 14.90 -5.15
CA ARG A 466 16.37 13.99 -6.06
C ARG A 466 17.33 13.01 -6.72
N MET A 467 17.09 11.72 -6.50
CA MET A 467 17.86 10.60 -7.06
C MET A 467 16.90 9.51 -7.54
N PRO A 468 16.30 9.67 -8.73
CA PRO A 468 15.40 8.66 -9.29
C PRO A 468 16.18 7.39 -9.64
N PHE A 469 15.52 6.23 -9.57
CA PHE A 469 16.14 4.97 -9.95
C PHE A 469 16.68 5.05 -11.39
N ASP A 470 17.97 4.69 -11.54
CA ASP A 470 18.65 4.58 -12.82
C ASP A 470 18.98 3.10 -13.10
N PRO A 471 18.55 2.53 -14.24
CA PRO A 471 18.90 1.16 -14.60
C PRO A 471 20.41 0.87 -14.60
N ALA A 472 21.26 1.87 -14.81
CA ALA A 472 22.71 1.74 -14.74
C ALA A 472 23.22 1.38 -13.33
N TRP A 473 22.40 1.54 -12.30
CA TRP A 473 22.75 1.15 -10.93
C TRP A 473 22.56 -0.35 -10.65
N LEU A 474 21.89 -1.07 -11.55
CA LEU A 474 21.70 -2.51 -11.42
C LEU A 474 23.05 -3.22 -11.51
N GLY A 475 23.36 -4.01 -10.48
CA GLY A 475 24.67 -4.67 -10.37
C GLY A 475 25.80 -3.78 -9.81
N ALA A 476 25.51 -2.53 -9.47
CA ALA A 476 26.49 -1.70 -8.74
C ALA A 476 26.81 -2.33 -7.37
N PRO A 477 28.09 -2.33 -6.94
CA PRO A 477 28.46 -2.98 -5.66
C PRO A 477 27.92 -2.25 -4.43
N LYS A 478 27.47 -1.01 -4.58
CA LYS A 478 26.90 -0.16 -3.55
C LYS A 478 25.71 0.60 -4.11
N ASP A 479 24.70 0.83 -3.29
CA ASP A 479 23.54 1.66 -3.63
C ASP A 479 23.93 3.14 -3.68
N PRO A 480 23.84 3.81 -4.84
CA PRO A 480 24.27 5.20 -4.99
C PRO A 480 23.49 6.20 -4.11
N VAL A 481 22.22 5.89 -3.77
CA VAL A 481 21.40 6.77 -2.92
C VAL A 481 21.86 6.67 -1.46
N ILE A 482 22.19 5.46 -0.99
CA ILE A 482 22.76 5.23 0.34
C ILE A 482 24.12 5.93 0.44
N GLU A 483 24.99 5.78 -0.59
CA GLU A 483 26.32 6.39 -0.59
C GLU A 483 26.25 7.93 -0.55
N ALA A 484 25.36 8.54 -1.33
CA ALA A 484 25.15 9.98 -1.32
C ALA A 484 24.65 10.50 0.02
N ALA A 485 23.65 9.82 0.62
CA ALA A 485 23.12 10.19 1.93
C ALA A 485 24.17 10.04 3.03
N ALA A 486 24.95 8.95 3.01
CA ALA A 486 26.02 8.72 3.98
C ALA A 486 27.17 9.74 3.83
N ALA A 487 27.54 10.12 2.61
CA ALA A 487 28.54 11.18 2.36
C ALA A 487 28.10 12.51 2.95
N TRP A 488 26.84 12.89 2.72
CA TRP A 488 26.27 14.09 3.33
C TRP A 488 26.27 14.03 4.87
N CYS A 489 25.82 12.91 5.47
CA CYS A 489 25.87 12.73 6.92
C CYS A 489 27.29 12.86 7.50
N ALA A 490 28.30 12.38 6.77
CA ALA A 490 29.70 12.45 7.17
C ALA A 490 30.38 13.80 6.90
N GLY A 491 29.64 14.80 6.39
CA GLY A 491 30.19 16.13 6.02
C GLY A 491 31.16 16.07 4.83
N ARG A 492 30.93 15.18 3.87
CA ARG A 492 31.77 14.96 2.68
C ARG A 492 31.06 15.39 1.38
N ASP A 493 30.18 16.39 1.47
CA ASP A 493 29.49 17.01 0.33
C ASP A 493 30.45 17.76 -0.60
#